data_a5d43f0315bcb4ae407913c3f0480761
#
_entry.id   a5d43f0315bcb4ae407913c3f0480761
#
_cell.length_a   1.000
_cell.length_b   1.000
_cell.length_c   1.000
_cell.angle_alpha   90.00
_cell.angle_beta   90.00
_cell.angle_gamma   90.00
#
_symmetry.space_group_name_H-M   'P 1'
#
loop_
_entity.id
_entity.type
_entity.pdbx_description
1 polymer ?
#
loop_
_entity_poly.entity_id
_entity_poly.type
_entity_poly.pdbx_seq_one_letter_code
_entity_poly.pdbx_strand_id
1 'polypeptide(L)'
;MSSFLRNRISASLLCAALLLTVVAAQGQTARDAGGYSDSDIATRSRTIRTHEATNPTELLRDARTVYIKPNEYIDPEYLEYKLDKLPEFGQWNLAFVRDGSKADLVIEIHRTMLNYIFTVVDPESSVVVTKGKVVAINGLVAAEDISKEIVKRMRATRALPMND
;
A
#
# COMPACT_ATOMS: atom_id res chain seq x y z
N MET A 1 -20.65 -38.09 34.75
CA MET A 1 -20.16 -39.17 33.87
C MET A 1 -19.38 -38.45 32.77
N SER A 2 -18.08 -38.30 32.93
CA SER A 2 -17.01 -39.11 32.28
C SER A 2 -16.96 -38.82 30.80
N SER A 3 -15.91 -38.34 30.17
CA SER A 3 -14.47 -38.61 30.22
C SER A 3 -13.78 -37.61 29.31
N PHE A 4 -12.70 -36.92 29.67
CA PHE A 4 -11.29 -37.31 29.51
C PHE A 4 -10.85 -37.70 28.11
N LEU A 5 -9.93 -36.88 27.57
CA LEU A 5 -8.67 -37.28 26.92
C LEU A 5 -8.07 -35.96 26.35
N ARG A 6 -7.14 -35.31 26.93
CA ARG A 6 -5.68 -35.51 27.09
C ARG A 6 -5.02 -36.20 25.90
N ASN A 7 -4.32 -35.40 25.11
CA ASN A 7 -3.12 -35.79 24.36
C ASN A 7 -2.19 -34.59 24.27
N ARG A 8 -1.28 -34.54 24.97
CA ARG A 8 0.11 -34.82 25.32
C ARG A 8 1.00 -34.96 24.08
N ILE A 9 1.90 -33.98 23.95
CA ILE A 9 3.36 -34.10 23.81
C ILE A 9 3.86 -34.74 22.52
N SER A 10 4.63 -33.98 21.76
CA SER A 10 5.96 -34.40 21.34
C SER A 10 6.84 -33.20 21.04
N ALA A 11 7.75 -32.99 21.92
CA ALA A 11 8.98 -32.28 21.69
C ALA A 11 9.89 -33.17 20.84
N SER A 12 10.49 -32.63 19.83
CA SER A 12 11.67 -33.20 19.17
C SER A 12 12.66 -32.10 18.91
N LEU A 13 13.60 -32.06 19.80
CA LEU A 13 14.94 -31.50 19.68
C LEU A 13 15.72 -32.36 18.66
N LEU A 14 16.51 -31.72 17.82
CA LEU A 14 17.84 -32.10 17.30
C LEU A 14 18.29 -31.01 16.37
N CYS A 15 19.25 -30.18 16.77
CA CYS A 15 20.69 -30.34 16.73
C CYS A 15 21.29 -30.24 15.33
N ALA A 16 22.00 -29.16 15.15
CA ALA A 16 23.42 -29.04 14.73
C ALA A 16 23.79 -29.35 13.28
N ALA A 17 24.39 -28.42 12.64
CA ALA A 17 25.78 -28.37 12.11
C ALA A 17 25.84 -27.22 11.07
N LEU A 18 26.49 -26.17 11.36
CA LEU A 18 27.85 -25.76 10.97
C LEU A 18 28.29 -26.31 9.61
N LEU A 19 28.41 -25.42 8.62
CA LEU A 19 29.53 -25.45 7.69
C LEU A 19 29.72 -24.05 7.08
N LEU A 20 30.75 -23.39 7.56
CA LEU A 20 31.44 -22.28 6.89
C LEU A 20 32.10 -22.83 5.62
N THR A 21 31.87 -22.19 4.49
CA THR A 21 32.81 -22.20 3.39
C THR A 21 32.98 -20.77 2.86
N VAL A 22 34.06 -20.19 3.26
CA VAL A 22 34.71 -19.05 2.63
C VAL A 22 35.39 -19.59 1.36
N VAL A 23 35.02 -19.04 0.21
CA VAL A 23 35.85 -19.12 -1.00
C VAL A 23 36.02 -17.71 -1.53
N ALA A 24 37.18 -17.20 -1.29
CA ALA A 24 37.76 -16.09 -2.01
C ALA A 24 38.42 -16.66 -3.27
N ALA A 25 38.16 -16.07 -4.42
CA ALA A 25 39.00 -16.12 -5.60
C ALA A 25 38.67 -14.91 -6.48
N GLN A 26 39.54 -14.10 -6.47
CA GLN A 26 40.33 -13.23 -7.30
C GLN A 26 40.18 -13.50 -8.81
N GLY A 27 39.93 -12.41 -9.53
CA GLY A 27 40.70 -11.95 -10.67
C GLY A 27 40.44 -12.64 -12.00
N GLN A 28 40.00 -11.90 -12.95
CA GLN A 28 40.90 -11.55 -14.09
C GLN A 28 40.12 -10.78 -15.17
N THR A 29 40.77 -9.76 -15.62
CA THR A 29 40.58 -8.96 -16.82
C THR A 29 40.57 -9.80 -18.10
N ALA A 30 39.68 -9.47 -19.05
CA ALA A 30 40.09 -9.16 -20.44
C ALA A 30 38.86 -9.11 -21.37
N ARG A 31 38.69 -7.97 -21.98
CA ARG A 31 38.59 -7.70 -23.43
C ARG A 31 37.57 -8.43 -24.29
N ASP A 32 36.82 -7.51 -24.90
CA ASP A 32 36.40 -7.46 -26.31
C ASP A 32 35.37 -8.43 -26.83
N ALA A 33 34.44 -7.82 -27.36
CA ALA A 33 33.82 -7.94 -28.70
C ALA A 33 32.30 -7.91 -28.67
N GLY A 34 31.77 -6.86 -29.20
CA GLY A 34 30.60 -6.75 -30.06
C GLY A 34 29.53 -7.83 -29.92
N GLY A 35 28.45 -7.45 -29.25
CA GLY A 35 27.20 -8.20 -29.30
C GLY A 35 26.09 -7.23 -29.03
N TYR A 36 25.44 -6.77 -30.09
CA TYR A 36 24.12 -6.16 -30.01
C TYR A 36 23.23 -7.13 -29.25
N SER A 37 22.89 -6.77 -28.05
CA SER A 37 21.78 -7.41 -27.35
C SER A 37 20.75 -6.35 -27.07
N ASP A 38 19.83 -6.36 -27.98
CA ASP A 38 18.51 -5.76 -27.91
C ASP A 38 17.79 -6.36 -26.70
N SER A 39 17.93 -5.73 -25.58
CA SER A 39 17.11 -5.94 -24.38
C SER A 39 16.58 -4.60 -23.91
N ASP A 40 15.87 -3.94 -24.82
CA ASP A 40 14.87 -2.95 -24.50
C ASP A 40 13.66 -3.64 -23.83
N ILE A 41 13.95 -4.35 -22.77
CA ILE A 41 12.91 -4.60 -21.78
C ILE A 41 12.74 -3.28 -21.06
N ALA A 42 11.68 -2.62 -21.45
CA ALA A 42 11.07 -1.48 -20.82
C ALA A 42 11.43 -1.39 -19.33
N THR A 43 12.55 -0.80 -19.03
CA THR A 43 12.76 -0.11 -17.78
C THR A 43 11.76 1.03 -17.84
N ARG A 44 10.55 0.73 -17.41
CA ARG A 44 9.55 1.73 -17.09
C ARG A 44 10.30 2.69 -16.18
N SER A 45 10.74 3.78 -16.75
CA SER A 45 11.34 4.87 -16.01
C SER A 45 10.32 5.23 -14.94
N ARG A 46 10.52 4.66 -13.75
CA ARG A 46 9.98 5.19 -12.54
C ARG A 46 10.63 6.56 -12.50
N THR A 47 9.92 7.56 -12.99
CA THR A 47 10.34 8.93 -12.88
C THR A 47 10.69 9.09 -11.41
N ILE A 48 11.99 9.21 -11.13
CA ILE A 48 12.45 9.53 -9.79
C ILE A 48 11.77 10.85 -9.51
N ARG A 49 10.68 10.79 -8.74
CA ARG A 49 10.04 11.99 -8.23
C ARG A 49 11.12 12.64 -7.38
N THR A 50 11.79 13.60 -7.95
CA THR A 50 12.72 14.42 -7.22
C THR A 50 11.98 14.98 -6.01
N HIS A 51 12.60 14.96 -4.87
CA HIS A 51 12.10 15.28 -3.53
C HIS A 51 11.39 16.65 -3.37
N GLU A 52 10.94 17.27 -4.43
CA GLU A 52 10.25 18.56 -4.43
C GLU A 52 8.73 18.47 -4.26
N ALA A 53 8.10 17.35 -4.53
CA ALA A 53 6.65 17.22 -4.37
C ALA A 53 6.27 16.90 -2.90
N THR A 54 6.47 17.88 -2.03
CA THR A 54 5.98 17.82 -0.64
C THR A 54 4.56 18.39 -0.53
N ASN A 55 3.96 18.76 -1.65
CA ASN A 55 2.62 19.34 -1.68
C ASN A 55 1.56 18.21 -1.68
N PRO A 56 0.79 18.03 -0.59
CA PRO A 56 -0.24 17.01 -0.51
C PRO A 56 -1.24 17.04 -1.66
N THR A 57 -1.49 18.24 -2.22
CA THR A 57 -2.42 18.46 -3.33
C THR A 57 -1.90 17.82 -4.63
N GLU A 58 -0.61 17.96 -4.91
CA GLU A 58 0.02 17.38 -6.10
C GLU A 58 0.10 15.87 -5.97
N LEU A 59 0.54 15.36 -4.82
CA LEU A 59 0.58 13.93 -4.53
C LEU A 59 -0.80 13.28 -4.76
N LEU A 60 -1.85 13.92 -4.28
CA LEU A 60 -3.21 13.41 -4.45
C LEU A 60 -3.70 13.48 -5.90
N ARG A 61 -3.30 14.50 -6.66
CA ARG A 61 -3.67 14.69 -8.07
C ARG A 61 -3.00 13.66 -8.97
N ASP A 62 -1.75 13.36 -8.70
CA ASP A 62 -0.92 12.52 -9.56
C ASP A 62 -1.07 11.02 -9.26
N ALA A 63 -1.65 10.70 -8.11
CA ALA A 63 -1.87 9.32 -7.70
C ALA A 63 -2.73 8.54 -8.70
N ARG A 64 -2.33 7.28 -8.96
CA ARG A 64 -3.02 6.33 -9.82
C ARG A 64 -3.30 5.01 -9.12
N THR A 65 -2.57 4.71 -8.07
CA THR A 65 -2.68 3.44 -7.35
C THR A 65 -2.96 3.66 -5.87
N VAL A 66 -3.86 2.85 -5.33
CA VAL A 66 -4.31 2.93 -3.94
C VAL A 66 -4.16 1.56 -3.29
N TYR A 67 -3.61 1.54 -2.11
CA TYR A 67 -3.56 0.37 -1.24
C TYR A 67 -4.34 0.63 0.04
N ILE A 68 -5.20 -0.30 0.43
CA ILE A 68 -5.87 -0.25 1.71
C ILE A 68 -5.12 -1.16 2.68
N LYS A 69 -4.55 -0.56 3.70
CA LYS A 69 -3.82 -1.30 4.72
C LYS A 69 -4.78 -2.17 5.53
N PRO A 70 -4.53 -3.49 5.61
CA PRO A 70 -5.36 -4.38 6.41
C PRO A 70 -5.46 -3.94 7.86
N ASN A 71 -6.65 -4.03 8.43
CA ASN A 71 -6.93 -3.70 9.83
C ASN A 71 -8.08 -4.58 10.35
N GLU A 72 -8.30 -4.57 11.65
CA GLU A 72 -9.31 -5.39 12.33
C GLU A 72 -10.72 -4.77 12.34
N TYR A 73 -10.88 -3.54 11.85
CA TYR A 73 -12.11 -2.77 12.02
C TYR A 73 -13.00 -2.77 10.77
N ILE A 74 -12.37 -2.83 9.61
CA ILE A 74 -13.03 -2.80 8.30
C ILE A 74 -12.33 -3.79 7.39
N ASP A 75 -13.11 -4.63 6.73
CA ASP A 75 -12.61 -5.50 5.67
C ASP A 75 -12.10 -4.64 4.49
N PRO A 76 -10.82 -4.76 4.13
CA PRO A 76 -10.24 -3.99 3.02
C PRO A 76 -10.99 -4.20 1.70
N GLU A 77 -11.41 -5.43 1.39
CA GLU A 77 -12.12 -5.75 0.14
C GLU A 77 -13.49 -5.08 0.09
N TYR A 78 -14.14 -4.97 1.24
CA TYR A 78 -15.43 -4.26 1.32
C TYR A 78 -15.27 -2.76 1.12
N LEU A 79 -14.19 -2.16 1.65
CA LEU A 79 -13.91 -0.74 1.43
C LEU A 79 -13.51 -0.49 -0.04
N GLU A 80 -12.71 -1.37 -0.66
CA GLU A 80 -12.40 -1.33 -2.09
C GLU A 80 -13.69 -1.32 -2.93
N TYR A 81 -14.59 -2.25 -2.65
CA TYR A 81 -15.88 -2.35 -3.33
C TYR A 81 -16.72 -1.07 -3.19
N LYS A 82 -16.70 -0.43 -2.01
CA LYS A 82 -17.42 0.83 -1.80
C LYS A 82 -16.79 2.00 -2.56
N LEU A 83 -15.46 2.08 -2.60
CA LEU A 83 -14.74 3.09 -3.36
C LEU A 83 -14.91 2.90 -4.87
N ASP A 84 -14.82 1.68 -5.37
CA ASP A 84 -14.98 1.35 -6.80
C ASP A 84 -16.37 1.70 -7.35
N LYS A 85 -17.40 1.62 -6.50
CA LYS A 85 -18.76 2.06 -6.85
C LYS A 85 -18.94 3.56 -7.02
N LEU A 86 -18.00 4.36 -6.55
CA LEU A 86 -18.08 5.81 -6.69
C LEU A 86 -17.56 6.21 -8.08
N PRO A 87 -18.35 6.93 -8.88
CA PRO A 87 -18.01 7.22 -10.27
C PRO A 87 -16.69 8.00 -10.40
N GLU A 88 -16.34 8.78 -9.40
CA GLU A 88 -15.10 9.55 -9.38
C GLU A 88 -13.86 8.65 -9.37
N PHE A 89 -13.92 7.49 -8.72
CA PHE A 89 -12.79 6.58 -8.64
C PHE A 89 -12.38 6.09 -10.04
N GLY A 90 -13.35 5.71 -10.87
CA GLY A 90 -13.13 5.38 -12.27
C GLY A 90 -12.71 6.58 -13.12
N GLN A 91 -13.33 7.75 -12.93
CA GLN A 91 -12.99 8.98 -13.66
C GLN A 91 -11.55 9.44 -13.40
N TRP A 92 -11.02 9.16 -12.22
CA TRP A 92 -9.64 9.51 -11.86
C TRP A 92 -8.63 8.44 -12.24
N ASN A 93 -9.05 7.35 -12.88
CA ASN A 93 -8.22 6.20 -13.24
C ASN A 93 -7.43 5.64 -12.04
N LEU A 94 -8.07 5.60 -10.88
CA LEU A 94 -7.50 4.99 -9.70
C LEU A 94 -7.66 3.47 -9.77
N ALA A 95 -6.60 2.74 -9.40
CA ALA A 95 -6.60 1.29 -9.34
C ALA A 95 -6.13 0.80 -7.98
N PHE A 96 -6.71 -0.29 -7.49
CA PHE A 96 -6.24 -0.93 -6.27
C PHE A 96 -5.03 -1.82 -6.56
N VAL A 97 -4.05 -1.77 -5.66
CA VAL A 97 -2.89 -2.66 -5.65
C VAL A 97 -2.86 -3.48 -4.37
N ARG A 98 -2.30 -4.68 -4.45
CA ARG A 98 -2.19 -5.60 -3.29
C ARG A 98 -0.89 -5.43 -2.51
N ASP A 99 0.04 -4.69 -3.06
CA ASP A 99 1.34 -4.42 -2.46
C ASP A 99 1.46 -2.94 -2.14
N GLY A 100 1.47 -2.62 -0.84
CA GLY A 100 1.55 -1.22 -0.38
C GLY A 100 2.82 -0.50 -0.81
N SER A 101 3.90 -1.23 -1.11
CA SER A 101 5.15 -0.63 -1.60
C SER A 101 5.05 -0.13 -3.06
N LYS A 102 4.00 -0.53 -3.77
CA LYS A 102 3.72 -0.14 -5.16
C LYS A 102 2.57 0.87 -5.27
N ALA A 103 2.01 1.24 -4.14
CA ALA A 103 0.92 2.20 -4.09
C ALA A 103 1.45 3.64 -4.14
N ASP A 104 0.72 4.51 -4.85
CA ASP A 104 0.93 5.95 -4.73
C ASP A 104 0.29 6.50 -3.45
N LEU A 105 -0.80 5.86 -3.01
CA LEU A 105 -1.50 6.23 -1.78
C LEU A 105 -1.81 4.99 -0.93
N VAL A 106 -1.60 5.11 0.36
CA VAL A 106 -1.97 4.09 1.36
C VAL A 106 -3.08 4.65 2.24
N ILE A 107 -4.18 3.93 2.34
CA ILE A 107 -5.28 4.24 3.25
C ILE A 107 -5.09 3.43 4.53
N GLU A 108 -4.91 4.13 5.64
CA GLU A 108 -4.84 3.56 6.97
C GLU A 108 -6.10 3.91 7.76
N ILE A 109 -6.62 2.95 8.53
CA ILE A 109 -7.82 3.13 9.33
C ILE A 109 -7.54 2.74 10.77
N HIS A 110 -7.93 3.62 11.67
CA HIS A 110 -7.90 3.41 13.12
C HIS A 110 -9.28 3.63 13.71
N ARG A 111 -9.58 2.93 14.78
CA ARG A 111 -10.84 3.06 15.49
C ARG A 111 -10.62 3.44 16.95
N THR A 112 -11.40 4.41 17.42
CA THR A 112 -11.48 4.74 18.84
C THR A 112 -12.97 4.84 19.21
N MET A 113 -13.47 3.86 19.92
CA MET A 113 -14.90 3.70 20.23
C MET A 113 -15.75 3.63 18.95
N LEU A 114 -16.61 4.62 18.71
CA LEU A 114 -17.44 4.72 17.51
C LEU A 114 -16.82 5.60 16.41
N ASN A 115 -15.64 6.18 16.67
CA ASN A 115 -14.96 7.02 15.70
C ASN A 115 -14.02 6.17 14.87
N TYR A 116 -14.20 6.17 13.57
CA TYR A 116 -13.28 5.62 12.58
C TYR A 116 -12.49 6.79 11.98
N ILE A 117 -11.19 6.74 12.12
CA ILE A 117 -10.27 7.76 11.62
C ILE A 117 -9.53 7.13 10.44
N PHE A 118 -9.61 7.75 9.29
CA PHE A 118 -8.82 7.36 8.14
C PHE A 118 -7.73 8.39 7.85
N THR A 119 -6.61 7.90 7.40
CA THR A 119 -5.45 8.70 6.97
C THR A 119 -5.02 8.16 5.61
N VAL A 120 -4.84 9.06 4.65
CA VAL A 120 -4.28 8.74 3.34
C VAL A 120 -2.87 9.29 3.30
N VAL A 121 -1.92 8.41 3.05
CA VAL A 121 -0.49 8.72 3.13
C VAL A 121 0.16 8.39 1.79
N ASP A 122 1.07 9.22 1.34
CA ASP A 122 2.04 8.85 0.31
C ASP A 122 3.15 8.02 0.96
N PRO A 123 3.31 6.74 0.59
CA PRO A 123 4.27 5.85 1.25
C PRO A 123 5.73 6.23 0.95
N GLU A 124 6.01 6.94 -0.13
CA GLU A 124 7.36 7.32 -0.52
C GLU A 124 7.89 8.48 0.34
N SER A 125 7.08 9.53 0.49
CA SER A 125 7.45 10.71 1.29
C SER A 125 6.98 10.66 2.74
N SER A 126 6.11 9.68 3.08
CA SER A 126 5.40 9.60 4.37
C SER A 126 4.53 10.83 4.68
N VAL A 127 4.17 11.59 3.66
CA VAL A 127 3.32 12.76 3.80
C VAL A 127 1.87 12.34 3.95
N VAL A 128 1.20 12.87 4.97
CA VAL A 128 -0.26 12.73 5.12
C VAL A 128 -0.95 13.64 4.11
N VAL A 129 -1.53 13.04 3.09
CA VAL A 129 -2.19 13.74 1.98
C VAL A 129 -3.57 14.23 2.40
N THR A 130 -4.31 13.39 3.11
CA THR A 130 -5.58 13.76 3.72
C THR A 130 -5.90 12.84 4.90
N LYS A 131 -6.74 13.33 5.79
CA LYS A 131 -7.29 12.56 6.91
C LYS A 131 -8.71 12.97 7.19
N GLY A 132 -9.49 12.05 7.75
CA GLY A 132 -10.85 12.36 8.15
C GLY A 132 -11.33 11.43 9.25
N LYS A 133 -12.55 11.71 9.70
CA LYS A 133 -13.21 10.93 10.75
C LYS A 133 -14.67 10.74 10.38
N VAL A 134 -15.17 9.52 10.60
CA VAL A 134 -16.59 9.19 10.55
C VAL A 134 -17.02 8.54 11.86
N VAL A 135 -18.30 8.65 12.18
CA VAL A 135 -18.87 8.02 13.35
C VAL A 135 -19.80 6.91 12.87
N ALA A 136 -19.51 5.68 13.24
CA ALA A 136 -20.31 4.54 12.80
C ALA A 136 -20.40 3.47 13.88
N ILE A 137 -21.49 2.74 13.88
CA ILE A 137 -21.74 1.65 14.84
C ILE A 137 -20.97 0.37 14.53
N ASN A 138 -20.65 0.15 13.26
CA ASN A 138 -19.89 -1.00 12.80
C ASN A 138 -19.05 -0.68 11.55
N GLY A 139 -18.19 -1.64 11.15
CA GLY A 139 -17.27 -1.48 10.01
C GLY A 139 -17.95 -1.34 8.66
N LEU A 140 -19.12 -1.93 8.45
CA LEU A 140 -19.86 -1.84 7.18
C LEU A 140 -20.36 -0.42 6.91
N VAL A 141 -20.97 0.19 7.93
CA VAL A 141 -21.43 1.60 7.85
C VAL A 141 -20.23 2.52 7.74
N ALA A 142 -19.15 2.26 8.54
CA ALA A 142 -17.94 3.03 8.48
C ALA A 142 -17.30 3.02 7.09
N ALA A 143 -17.22 1.87 6.42
CA ALA A 143 -16.64 1.75 5.09
C ALA A 143 -17.38 2.61 4.05
N GLU A 144 -18.71 2.65 4.11
CA GLU A 144 -19.50 3.48 3.23
C GLU A 144 -19.28 4.98 3.46
N ASP A 145 -19.26 5.40 4.71
CA ASP A 145 -19.08 6.80 5.06
C ASP A 145 -17.62 7.26 4.80
N ILE A 146 -16.64 6.40 5.09
CA ILE A 146 -15.23 6.65 4.79
C ILE A 146 -15.02 6.81 3.28
N SER A 147 -15.58 5.91 2.46
CA SER A 147 -15.42 5.99 1.00
C SER A 147 -15.95 7.31 0.44
N LYS A 148 -17.13 7.74 0.90
CA LYS A 148 -17.72 9.03 0.51
C LYS A 148 -16.86 10.22 0.95
N GLU A 149 -16.37 10.18 2.19
CA GLU A 149 -15.57 11.29 2.74
C GLU A 149 -14.17 11.38 2.08
N ILE A 150 -13.54 10.23 1.76
CA ILE A 150 -12.29 10.20 0.98
C ILE A 150 -12.50 10.86 -0.37
N VAL A 151 -13.50 10.40 -1.14
CA VAL A 151 -13.77 10.94 -2.47
C VAL A 151 -14.13 12.41 -2.43
N LYS A 152 -14.93 12.84 -1.46
CA LYS A 152 -15.26 14.26 -1.27
C LYS A 152 -14.01 15.13 -1.08
N ARG A 153 -13.04 14.67 -0.27
CA ARG A 153 -11.79 15.40 -0.02
C ARG A 153 -10.90 15.40 -1.25
N MET A 154 -10.77 14.25 -1.92
CA MET A 154 -10.02 14.15 -3.17
C MET A 154 -10.62 15.03 -4.27
N ARG A 155 -11.94 15.11 -4.37
CA ARG A 155 -12.62 15.99 -5.35
C ARG A 155 -12.26 17.47 -5.11
N ALA A 156 -12.30 17.92 -3.87
CA ALA A 156 -11.92 19.29 -3.54
C ALA A 156 -10.50 19.62 -3.98
N THR A 157 -9.57 18.69 -3.81
CA THR A 157 -8.17 18.84 -4.19
C THR A 157 -7.96 18.78 -5.70
N ARG A 158 -8.59 17.83 -6.40
CA ARG A 158 -8.44 17.64 -7.85
C ARG A 158 -9.14 18.72 -8.68
N ALA A 159 -10.12 19.40 -8.10
CA ALA A 159 -10.83 20.50 -8.74
C ALA A 159 -10.07 21.86 -8.68
N LEU A 160 -9.02 21.96 -7.89
CA LEU A 160 -8.23 23.19 -7.81
C LEU A 160 -7.47 23.42 -9.13
N PRO A 161 -7.53 24.62 -9.72
CA PRO A 161 -6.74 24.96 -10.89
C PRO A 161 -5.24 24.83 -10.55
N MET A 162 -4.44 24.42 -11.54
CA MET A 162 -3.00 24.57 -11.44
C MET A 162 -2.70 26.08 -11.47
N ASN A 163 -2.09 26.57 -10.43
CA ASN A 163 -1.48 27.91 -10.49
C ASN A 163 -0.17 27.74 -11.28
N ASP A 164 -0.22 28.14 -12.55
CA ASP A 164 0.96 28.28 -13.41
C ASP A 164 1.85 29.40 -12.90
#